data_65240ba6392546a257a9dd0a143925a4
#
_entry.id   65240ba6392546a257a9dd0a143925a4
#
_cell.length_a   1.000
_cell.length_b   1.000
_cell.length_c   1.000
_cell.angle_alpha   90.00
_cell.angle_beta   90.00
_cell.angle_gamma   90.00
#
_symmetry.space_group_name_H-M   'P 1'
#
loop_
_entity.id
_entity.type
_entity.pdbx_description
1 polymer ?
#
loop_
_entity_poly.entity_id
_entity_poly.type
_entity_poly.pdbx_seq_one_letter_code
_entity_poly.pdbx_strand_id
1 'polypeptide(L)'
;MTLAEAGYSSGRVSLAAVLAGERAAAPDPGLAVGDLAERIVTGGWPGNLGLTPAQAMRANAGYLEDTCRVDVSRVDGTRRDPAGVRALLGSLARNVACPVTVEVLAADAGADRVMKTETVRAYLAALERLMITDDVPAWKPGLRSRTRLRGAAIRHLADPSLAAAALNAGADALLADLHLMGLLFESLVVRDLRVYADAVGGRLFHYRDALGLEADAVVELPGGGWAAFEVKLGSSPAVVDRAAANLVRLRDRVAGRPPVALAVITATGWALTRPDGVLQIPVGAVAA
;
A
#
# COMPACT_ATOMS: atom_id res chain seq x y z
N MET A 1 -3.44 12.57 0.71
CA MET A 1 -3.46 12.80 2.19
C MET A 1 -3.53 11.46 2.91
N THR A 2 -2.83 11.36 4.03
CA THR A 2 -2.91 10.21 4.95
C THR A 2 -4.23 10.26 5.77
N LEU A 3 -4.53 9.17 6.50
CA LEU A 3 -5.64 9.17 7.44
C LEU A 3 -5.49 10.26 8.52
N ALA A 4 -4.26 10.53 8.97
CA ALA A 4 -3.99 11.58 9.95
C ALA A 4 -4.25 12.98 9.38
N GLU A 5 -3.76 13.29 8.18
CA GLU A 5 -4.01 14.57 7.51
C GLU A 5 -5.49 14.81 7.20
N ALA A 6 -6.23 13.73 6.95
CA ALA A 6 -7.67 13.80 6.70
C ALA A 6 -8.52 13.80 7.99
N GLY A 7 -7.89 13.74 9.18
CA GLY A 7 -8.59 13.77 10.47
C GLY A 7 -9.21 12.44 10.91
N TYR A 8 -8.81 11.32 10.29
CA TYR A 8 -9.32 9.97 10.59
C TYR A 8 -8.36 9.13 11.44
N SER A 9 -7.22 9.68 11.84
CA SER A 9 -6.34 9.08 12.84
C SER A 9 -6.32 9.92 14.12
N SER A 10 -6.22 9.24 15.26
CA SER A 10 -6.04 9.91 16.56
C SER A 10 -4.63 10.50 16.73
N GLY A 11 -3.66 10.09 15.91
CA GLY A 11 -2.27 10.53 15.96
C GLY A 11 -1.51 10.16 17.25
N ARG A 12 -2.04 9.23 18.05
CA ARG A 12 -1.44 8.88 19.36
C ARG A 12 -0.17 8.05 19.26
N VAL A 13 0.12 7.50 18.07
CA VAL A 13 1.36 6.77 17.78
C VAL A 13 2.08 7.51 16.66
N SER A 14 3.16 8.20 17.00
CA SER A 14 4.04 8.81 16.00
C SER A 14 4.90 7.75 15.35
N LEU A 15 4.86 7.65 14.01
CA LEU A 15 5.76 6.76 13.28
C LEU A 15 7.22 7.20 13.44
N ALA A 16 7.49 8.50 13.50
CA ALA A 16 8.83 9.02 13.77
C ALA A 16 9.38 8.49 15.10
N ALA A 17 8.57 8.50 16.18
CA ALA A 17 8.94 7.94 17.47
C ALA A 17 9.18 6.42 17.41
N VAL A 18 8.31 5.68 16.71
CA VAL A 18 8.50 4.24 16.46
C VAL A 18 9.81 3.97 15.71
N LEU A 19 10.12 4.77 14.70
CA LEU A 19 11.37 4.66 13.93
C LEU A 19 12.60 5.10 14.73
N ALA A 20 12.41 5.88 15.80
CA ALA A 20 13.44 6.17 16.80
C ALA A 20 13.61 5.05 17.86
N GLY A 21 12.78 3.99 17.80
CA GLY A 21 12.83 2.84 18.70
C GLY A 21 11.92 2.95 19.93
N GLU A 22 10.97 3.88 19.93
CA GLU A 22 10.03 4.03 21.05
C GLU A 22 8.96 2.93 21.03
N ARG A 23 8.39 2.66 22.20
CA ARG A 23 7.30 1.71 22.39
C ARG A 23 5.97 2.36 22.02
N ALA A 24 5.07 1.59 21.43
CA ALA A 24 3.71 2.04 21.18
C ALA A 24 2.78 1.62 22.33
N ALA A 25 1.94 2.57 22.78
CA ALA A 25 0.84 2.31 23.71
C ALA A 25 -0.26 3.37 23.48
N ALA A 26 -1.41 2.96 22.98
CA ALA A 26 -2.58 3.83 22.81
C ALA A 26 -3.87 3.01 22.81
N PRO A 27 -4.99 3.56 23.26
CA PRO A 27 -6.29 2.90 23.16
C PRO A 27 -6.73 2.76 21.71
N ASP A 28 -7.70 1.87 21.49
CA ASP A 28 -8.37 1.73 20.20
C ASP A 28 -8.92 3.11 19.75
N PRO A 29 -8.56 3.58 18.56
CA PRO A 29 -9.05 4.85 18.04
C PRO A 29 -10.56 4.85 17.69
N GLY A 30 -11.20 3.68 17.72
CA GLY A 30 -12.63 3.53 17.41
C GLY A 30 -12.94 3.54 15.90
N LEU A 31 -11.93 3.45 15.03
CA LEU A 31 -12.13 3.37 13.58
C LEU A 31 -12.52 1.94 13.20
N ALA A 32 -13.77 1.72 12.80
CA ALA A 32 -14.26 0.39 12.44
C ALA A 32 -13.83 -0.01 11.00
N VAL A 33 -13.91 -1.32 10.70
CA VAL A 33 -13.60 -1.83 9.34
C VAL A 33 -14.54 -1.24 8.29
N GLY A 34 -15.80 -0.98 8.64
CA GLY A 34 -16.75 -0.28 7.77
C GLY A 34 -16.30 1.14 7.43
N ASP A 35 -15.83 1.89 8.43
CA ASP A 35 -15.29 3.23 8.22
C ASP A 35 -14.05 3.19 7.31
N LEU A 36 -13.18 2.18 7.49
CA LEU A 36 -12.00 1.99 6.63
C LEU A 36 -12.41 1.70 5.18
N ALA A 37 -13.45 0.89 4.95
CA ALA A 37 -13.96 0.66 3.60
C ALA A 37 -14.43 1.97 2.94
N GLU A 38 -15.14 2.82 3.68
CA GLU A 38 -15.53 4.14 3.19
C GLU A 38 -14.32 5.05 2.91
N ARG A 39 -13.29 5.04 3.78
CA ARG A 39 -12.06 5.83 3.57
C ARG A 39 -11.27 5.35 2.36
N ILE A 40 -11.19 4.04 2.13
CA ILE A 40 -10.59 3.46 0.93
C ILE A 40 -11.30 3.94 -0.33
N VAL A 41 -12.64 3.92 -0.35
CA VAL A 41 -13.44 4.39 -1.51
C VAL A 41 -13.31 5.89 -1.72
N THR A 42 -13.34 6.67 -0.63
CA THR A 42 -13.23 8.14 -0.69
C THR A 42 -11.84 8.57 -1.13
N GLY A 43 -10.81 7.91 -0.64
CA GLY A 43 -9.41 8.23 -0.91
C GLY A 43 -8.88 9.45 -0.14
N GLY A 44 -7.57 9.62 -0.23
CA GLY A 44 -6.82 10.72 0.38
C GLY A 44 -6.75 12.00 -0.48
N TRP A 45 -7.80 12.33 -1.19
CA TRP A 45 -7.84 13.48 -2.08
C TRP A 45 -8.41 14.70 -1.36
N PRO A 46 -7.72 15.88 -1.35
CA PRO A 46 -8.26 17.10 -0.75
C PRO A 46 -9.64 17.49 -1.30
N GLY A 47 -9.87 17.29 -2.61
CA GLY A 47 -11.15 17.57 -3.25
C GLY A 47 -12.28 16.64 -2.85
N ASN A 48 -12.01 15.52 -2.19
CA ASN A 48 -13.03 14.59 -1.71
C ASN A 48 -13.41 14.81 -0.24
N LEU A 49 -12.76 15.74 0.45
CA LEU A 49 -13.13 16.08 1.85
C LEU A 49 -14.57 16.54 1.92
N GLY A 50 -15.35 15.92 2.80
CA GLY A 50 -16.77 16.21 2.99
C GLY A 50 -17.70 15.59 1.95
N LEU A 51 -17.19 14.89 0.94
CA LEU A 51 -18.02 14.10 0.04
C LEU A 51 -18.46 12.78 0.69
N THR A 52 -19.65 12.33 0.34
CA THR A 52 -20.07 10.95 0.63
C THR A 52 -19.22 9.96 -0.17
N PRO A 53 -19.06 8.70 0.29
CA PRO A 53 -18.30 7.67 -0.47
C PRO A 53 -18.78 7.52 -1.92
N ALA A 54 -20.10 7.59 -2.15
CA ALA A 54 -20.67 7.51 -3.50
C ALA A 54 -20.33 8.72 -4.39
N GLN A 55 -20.24 9.92 -3.82
CA GLN A 55 -19.81 11.12 -4.55
C GLN A 55 -18.32 11.06 -4.87
N ALA A 56 -17.49 10.70 -3.89
CA ALA A 56 -16.04 10.54 -4.06
C ALA A 56 -15.72 9.47 -5.10
N MET A 57 -16.41 8.34 -5.08
CA MET A 57 -16.24 7.28 -6.08
C MET A 57 -16.53 7.77 -7.50
N ARG A 58 -17.59 8.56 -7.70
CA ARG A 58 -17.87 9.18 -9.01
C ARG A 58 -16.78 10.17 -9.43
N ALA A 59 -16.26 10.97 -8.50
CA ALA A 59 -15.16 11.90 -8.79
C ALA A 59 -13.88 11.14 -9.18
N ASN A 60 -13.52 10.08 -8.44
CA ASN A 60 -12.37 9.25 -8.73
C ASN A 60 -12.52 8.51 -10.08
N ALA A 61 -13.72 8.02 -10.41
CA ALA A 61 -14.01 7.41 -11.72
C ALA A 61 -13.88 8.42 -12.86
N GLY A 62 -14.37 9.65 -12.68
CA GLY A 62 -14.19 10.75 -13.64
C GLY A 62 -12.72 11.08 -13.87
N TYR A 63 -11.94 11.17 -12.81
CA TYR A 63 -10.48 11.39 -12.87
C TYR A 63 -9.76 10.29 -13.66
N LEU A 64 -10.10 9.01 -13.42
CA LEU A 64 -9.54 7.90 -14.21
C LEU A 64 -9.97 7.95 -15.68
N GLU A 65 -11.19 8.35 -15.95
CA GLU A 65 -11.67 8.50 -17.34
C GLU A 65 -10.91 9.61 -18.08
N ASP A 66 -10.68 10.76 -17.45
CA ASP A 66 -9.89 11.86 -18.02
C ASP A 66 -8.42 11.41 -18.21
N THR A 67 -7.86 10.68 -17.26
CA THR A 67 -6.53 10.07 -17.39
C THR A 67 -6.44 9.18 -18.61
N CYS A 68 -7.41 8.28 -18.81
CA CYS A 68 -7.42 7.37 -19.97
C CYS A 68 -7.56 8.10 -21.32
N ARG A 69 -8.43 9.11 -21.39
CA ARG A 69 -8.76 9.79 -22.64
C ARG A 69 -7.76 10.85 -23.05
N VAL A 70 -7.20 11.56 -22.09
CA VAL A 70 -6.47 12.80 -22.31
C VAL A 70 -5.04 12.73 -21.81
N ASP A 71 -4.85 12.52 -20.50
CA ASP A 71 -3.58 12.78 -19.84
C ASP A 71 -2.48 11.80 -20.25
N VAL A 72 -2.83 10.52 -20.36
CA VAL A 72 -1.90 9.46 -20.79
C VAL A 72 -1.28 9.73 -22.16
N SER A 73 -2.01 10.38 -23.07
CA SER A 73 -1.49 10.74 -24.40
C SER A 73 -0.71 12.06 -24.40
N ARG A 74 -1.03 12.97 -23.46
CA ARG A 74 -0.33 14.26 -23.31
C ARG A 74 1.05 14.16 -22.70
N VAL A 75 1.31 13.13 -21.89
CA VAL A 75 2.56 12.93 -21.17
C VAL A 75 3.81 12.98 -22.06
N ASP A 76 3.71 12.45 -23.30
CA ASP A 76 4.81 12.41 -24.26
C ASP A 76 4.37 12.61 -25.73
N GLY A 77 3.13 13.04 -25.93
CA GLY A 77 2.56 13.24 -27.25
C GLY A 77 2.19 11.93 -27.98
N THR A 78 2.40 10.77 -27.37
CA THR A 78 2.10 9.48 -27.99
C THR A 78 0.61 9.16 -27.84
N ARG A 79 -0.11 9.01 -28.96
CA ARG A 79 -1.51 8.61 -28.93
C ARG A 79 -1.65 7.19 -28.35
N ARG A 80 -2.47 7.04 -27.31
CA ARG A 80 -2.78 5.77 -26.66
C ARG A 80 -4.26 5.45 -26.81
N ASP A 81 -4.58 4.15 -26.85
CA ASP A 81 -5.97 3.68 -26.84
C ASP A 81 -6.58 3.80 -25.43
N PRO A 82 -7.58 4.67 -25.22
CA PRO A 82 -8.21 4.83 -23.91
C PRO A 82 -8.83 3.54 -23.36
N ALA A 83 -9.35 2.68 -24.24
CA ALA A 83 -9.92 1.39 -23.81
C ALA A 83 -8.83 0.45 -23.29
N GLY A 84 -7.67 0.41 -23.95
CA GLY A 84 -6.52 -0.36 -23.50
C GLY A 84 -5.95 0.15 -22.18
N VAL A 85 -5.87 1.48 -22.00
CA VAL A 85 -5.42 2.06 -20.70
C VAL A 85 -6.41 1.71 -19.58
N ARG A 86 -7.71 1.82 -19.83
CA ARG A 86 -8.75 1.45 -18.85
C ARG A 86 -8.68 -0.03 -18.48
N ALA A 87 -8.48 -0.92 -19.45
CA ALA A 87 -8.31 -2.34 -19.21
C ALA A 87 -7.08 -2.64 -18.34
N LEU A 88 -5.97 -1.94 -18.59
CA LEU A 88 -4.76 -2.05 -17.76
C LEU A 88 -5.00 -1.52 -16.34
N LEU A 89 -5.70 -0.40 -16.15
CA LEU A 89 -6.05 0.10 -14.81
C LEU A 89 -6.93 -0.89 -14.04
N GLY A 90 -7.88 -1.54 -14.72
CA GLY A 90 -8.68 -2.62 -14.13
C GLY A 90 -7.81 -3.82 -13.71
N SER A 91 -6.82 -4.20 -14.55
CA SER A 91 -5.87 -5.26 -14.21
C SER A 91 -4.99 -4.87 -13.01
N LEU A 92 -4.45 -3.66 -12.97
CA LEU A 92 -3.68 -3.15 -11.83
C LEU A 92 -4.50 -3.13 -10.55
N ALA A 93 -5.77 -2.75 -10.63
CA ALA A 93 -6.67 -2.72 -9.48
C ALA A 93 -6.97 -4.11 -8.91
N ARG A 94 -7.15 -5.13 -9.78
CA ARG A 94 -7.30 -6.54 -9.34
C ARG A 94 -6.03 -7.12 -8.73
N ASN A 95 -4.87 -6.62 -9.12
CA ASN A 95 -3.56 -7.08 -8.70
C ASN A 95 -2.86 -6.07 -7.76
N VAL A 96 -3.61 -5.18 -7.12
CA VAL A 96 -3.07 -4.20 -6.17
C VAL A 96 -2.41 -4.92 -4.99
N ALA A 97 -1.34 -4.35 -4.45
CA ALA A 97 -0.55 -4.94 -3.37
C ALA A 97 0.04 -6.34 -3.71
N CYS A 98 0.17 -6.67 -5.00
CA CYS A 98 0.70 -7.96 -5.44
C CYS A 98 1.96 -7.80 -6.31
N PRO A 99 2.93 -8.74 -6.20
CA PRO A 99 4.08 -8.81 -7.11
C PRO A 99 3.62 -9.42 -8.45
N VAL A 100 3.09 -8.58 -9.33
CA VAL A 100 2.58 -9.02 -10.63
C VAL A 100 3.54 -8.65 -11.77
N THR A 101 3.75 -9.57 -12.71
CA THR A 101 4.60 -9.33 -13.88
C THR A 101 3.82 -8.62 -15.00
N VAL A 102 4.55 -8.00 -15.91
CA VAL A 102 3.95 -7.34 -17.08
C VAL A 102 3.18 -8.33 -17.95
N GLU A 103 3.65 -9.57 -18.03
CA GLU A 103 3.01 -10.65 -18.79
C GLU A 103 1.63 -11.01 -18.21
N VAL A 104 1.53 -11.09 -16.88
CA VAL A 104 0.25 -11.33 -16.19
C VAL A 104 -0.70 -10.16 -16.39
N LEU A 105 -0.22 -8.92 -16.24
CA LEU A 105 -1.03 -7.72 -16.51
C LEU A 105 -1.52 -7.67 -17.97
N ALA A 106 -0.66 -8.06 -18.91
CA ALA A 106 -1.02 -8.08 -20.35
C ALA A 106 -2.12 -9.13 -20.66
N ALA A 107 -2.02 -10.30 -20.04
CA ALA A 107 -3.04 -11.36 -20.17
C ALA A 107 -4.36 -10.96 -19.52
N ASP A 108 -4.32 -10.42 -18.30
CA ASP A 108 -5.51 -10.01 -17.54
C ASP A 108 -6.23 -8.79 -18.16
N ALA A 109 -5.48 -7.80 -18.66
CA ALA A 109 -6.04 -6.64 -19.37
C ALA A 109 -6.57 -6.99 -20.76
N GLY A 110 -6.13 -8.10 -21.32
CA GLY A 110 -6.42 -8.54 -22.69
C GLY A 110 -7.59 -9.52 -22.81
N ALA A 111 -8.52 -9.59 -21.85
CA ALA A 111 -9.61 -10.58 -21.84
C ALA A 111 -10.34 -10.72 -23.19
N ASP A 112 -10.59 -9.59 -23.89
CA ASP A 112 -11.22 -9.56 -25.21
C ASP A 112 -10.23 -9.29 -26.37
N ARG A 113 -9.00 -8.91 -26.08
CA ARG A 113 -7.98 -8.55 -27.07
C ARG A 113 -6.59 -8.62 -26.46
N VAL A 114 -5.77 -9.58 -26.92
CA VAL A 114 -4.38 -9.75 -26.45
C VAL A 114 -3.61 -8.43 -26.47
N MET A 115 -3.23 -7.94 -25.29
CA MET A 115 -2.38 -6.75 -25.16
C MET A 115 -0.92 -7.19 -25.21
N LYS A 116 -0.11 -6.54 -26.05
CA LYS A 116 1.34 -6.84 -26.10
C LYS A 116 2.04 -6.32 -24.87
N THR A 117 3.03 -7.04 -24.37
CA THR A 117 3.82 -6.65 -23.18
C THR A 117 4.52 -5.31 -23.36
N GLU A 118 4.98 -4.98 -24.58
CA GLU A 118 5.57 -3.68 -24.91
C GLU A 118 4.55 -2.53 -24.74
N THR A 119 3.30 -2.77 -25.14
CA THR A 119 2.19 -1.80 -24.96
C THR A 119 1.91 -1.59 -23.48
N VAL A 120 1.86 -2.67 -22.69
CA VAL A 120 1.67 -2.58 -21.22
C VAL A 120 2.83 -1.81 -20.58
N ARG A 121 4.09 -2.08 -20.95
CA ARG A 121 5.24 -1.32 -20.44
C ARG A 121 5.15 0.18 -20.78
N ALA A 122 4.75 0.51 -22.00
CA ALA A 122 4.59 1.91 -22.42
C ALA A 122 3.45 2.62 -21.66
N TYR A 123 2.35 1.89 -21.38
CA TYR A 123 1.24 2.43 -20.59
C TYR A 123 1.62 2.60 -19.12
N LEU A 124 2.29 1.60 -18.52
CA LEU A 124 2.81 1.70 -17.14
C LEU A 124 3.74 2.88 -16.97
N ALA A 125 4.69 3.08 -17.90
CA ALA A 125 5.61 4.23 -17.85
C ALA A 125 4.86 5.58 -17.95
N ALA A 126 3.77 5.67 -18.72
CA ALA A 126 2.97 6.86 -18.76
C ALA A 126 2.16 7.09 -17.49
N LEU A 127 1.55 6.03 -16.92
CA LEU A 127 0.82 6.09 -15.66
C LEU A 127 1.74 6.46 -14.47
N GLU A 128 2.97 5.95 -14.44
CA GLU A 128 3.99 6.32 -13.46
C GLU A 128 4.36 7.81 -13.56
N ARG A 129 4.58 8.34 -14.77
CA ARG A 129 4.86 9.77 -14.98
C ARG A 129 3.69 10.67 -14.60
N LEU A 130 2.46 10.18 -14.66
CA LEU A 130 1.24 10.86 -14.18
C LEU A 130 1.00 10.65 -12.68
N MET A 131 1.87 9.91 -12.01
CA MET A 131 1.71 9.56 -10.58
C MET A 131 0.38 8.84 -10.29
N ILE A 132 -0.09 8.02 -11.23
CA ILE A 132 -1.26 7.14 -11.04
C ILE A 132 -0.85 5.83 -10.38
N THR A 133 0.35 5.32 -10.72
CA THR A 133 0.97 4.16 -10.06
C THR A 133 2.08 4.62 -9.12
N ASP A 134 2.20 3.94 -7.99
CA ASP A 134 3.22 4.19 -6.98
C ASP A 134 3.77 2.86 -6.46
N ASP A 135 4.56 2.21 -7.30
CA ASP A 135 5.12 0.89 -7.04
C ASP A 135 6.11 0.90 -5.86
N VAL A 136 6.08 -0.16 -5.05
CA VAL A 136 7.02 -0.34 -3.94
C VAL A 136 8.17 -1.23 -4.39
N PRO A 137 9.42 -0.71 -4.44
CA PRO A 137 10.58 -1.50 -4.85
C PRO A 137 11.00 -2.52 -3.78
N ALA A 138 11.69 -3.57 -4.20
CA ALA A 138 12.23 -4.58 -3.28
C ALA A 138 13.40 -4.01 -2.46
N TRP A 139 13.35 -4.21 -1.14
CA TRP A 139 14.43 -3.84 -0.23
C TRP A 139 15.62 -4.79 -0.35
N LYS A 140 16.82 -4.23 -0.40
CA LYS A 140 18.08 -4.98 -0.41
C LYS A 140 18.84 -4.68 0.88
N PRO A 141 18.80 -5.56 1.89
CA PRO A 141 19.48 -5.31 3.14
C PRO A 141 21.00 -5.18 2.93
N GLY A 142 21.53 -3.99 3.26
CA GLY A 142 22.96 -3.67 3.18
C GLY A 142 23.50 -3.45 1.77
N LEU A 143 24.53 -2.60 1.66
CA LEU A 143 25.17 -2.16 0.41
C LEU A 143 25.78 -3.30 -0.43
N ARG A 144 26.02 -4.46 0.17
CA ARG A 144 26.64 -5.63 -0.48
C ARG A 144 25.82 -6.91 -0.38
N SER A 145 24.53 -6.80 -0.10
CA SER A 145 23.66 -7.98 0.01
C SER A 145 23.64 -8.77 -1.28
N ARG A 146 24.03 -10.06 -1.19
CA ARG A 146 23.92 -11.05 -2.26
C ARG A 146 22.63 -11.87 -2.16
N THR A 147 21.72 -11.50 -1.26
CA THR A 147 20.43 -12.20 -1.11
C THR A 147 19.68 -12.12 -2.43
N ARG A 148 19.33 -13.27 -2.98
CA ARG A 148 18.45 -13.35 -4.16
C ARG A 148 17.04 -12.98 -3.73
N LEU A 149 16.74 -11.70 -3.79
CA LEU A 149 15.40 -11.19 -3.59
C LEU A 149 14.58 -11.41 -4.87
N ARG A 150 13.30 -11.64 -4.74
CA ARG A 150 12.36 -11.51 -5.85
C ARG A 150 12.23 -10.01 -6.14
N GLY A 151 13.01 -9.54 -7.12
CA GLY A 151 13.20 -8.11 -7.37
C GLY A 151 12.06 -7.41 -8.12
N ALA A 152 10.91 -8.05 -8.33
CA ALA A 152 9.74 -7.39 -8.88
C ALA A 152 9.17 -6.42 -7.84
N ALA A 153 8.85 -5.19 -8.25
CA ALA A 153 8.13 -4.25 -7.41
C ALA A 153 6.71 -4.76 -7.11
N ILE A 154 6.19 -4.47 -5.92
CA ILE A 154 4.78 -4.65 -5.62
C ILE A 154 4.01 -3.48 -6.24
N ARG A 155 2.92 -3.81 -6.93
CA ARG A 155 2.11 -2.83 -7.66
C ARG A 155 1.13 -2.13 -6.73
N HIS A 156 1.21 -0.80 -6.71
CA HIS A 156 0.22 0.04 -6.05
C HIS A 156 -0.26 1.13 -7.01
N LEU A 157 -1.49 1.58 -6.82
CA LEU A 157 -1.92 2.87 -7.33
C LEU A 157 -1.58 3.94 -6.29
N ALA A 158 -1.43 5.18 -6.70
CA ALA A 158 -1.06 6.29 -5.81
C ALA A 158 -2.03 6.46 -4.63
N ASP A 159 -3.27 6.01 -4.81
CA ASP A 159 -4.28 5.95 -3.76
C ASP A 159 -5.19 4.74 -3.99
N PRO A 160 -5.55 3.96 -2.94
CA PRO A 160 -6.41 2.78 -3.09
C PRO A 160 -7.79 3.08 -3.66
N SER A 161 -8.29 4.31 -3.54
CA SER A 161 -9.57 4.72 -4.12
C SER A 161 -9.58 4.67 -5.64
N LEU A 162 -8.42 4.78 -6.28
CA LEU A 162 -8.31 4.60 -7.74
C LEU A 162 -8.56 3.15 -8.13
N ALA A 163 -8.11 2.18 -7.32
CA ALA A 163 -8.41 0.78 -7.55
C ALA A 163 -9.90 0.48 -7.30
N ALA A 164 -10.47 1.01 -6.22
CA ALA A 164 -11.90 0.89 -5.94
C ALA A 164 -12.75 1.47 -7.09
N ALA A 165 -12.38 2.64 -7.61
CA ALA A 165 -13.05 3.27 -8.74
C ALA A 165 -12.89 2.47 -10.05
N ALA A 166 -11.69 1.96 -10.36
CA ALA A 166 -11.44 1.16 -11.56
C ALA A 166 -12.23 -0.16 -11.56
N LEU A 167 -12.50 -0.73 -10.38
CA LEU A 167 -13.31 -1.94 -10.17
C LEU A 167 -14.79 -1.64 -9.97
N ASN A 168 -15.18 -0.37 -9.88
CA ASN A 168 -16.52 0.06 -9.49
C ASN A 168 -16.97 -0.58 -8.15
N ALA A 169 -16.05 -0.71 -7.19
CA ALA A 169 -16.26 -1.34 -5.90
C ALA A 169 -16.52 -0.29 -4.82
N GLY A 170 -17.78 -0.14 -4.42
CA GLY A 170 -18.18 0.69 -3.26
C GLY A 170 -17.86 0.00 -1.93
N ALA A 171 -18.07 0.70 -0.80
CA ALA A 171 -17.75 0.19 0.54
C ALA A 171 -18.44 -1.16 0.85
N ASP A 172 -19.71 -1.32 0.49
CA ASP A 172 -20.43 -2.58 0.69
C ASP A 172 -19.83 -3.74 -0.10
N ALA A 173 -19.39 -3.47 -1.35
CA ALA A 173 -18.72 -4.48 -2.17
C ALA A 173 -17.37 -4.90 -1.57
N LEU A 174 -16.61 -3.95 -1.01
CA LEU A 174 -15.36 -4.25 -0.31
C LEU A 174 -15.60 -5.07 0.97
N LEU A 175 -16.65 -4.78 1.72
CA LEU A 175 -17.03 -5.55 2.91
C LEU A 175 -17.53 -6.95 2.57
N ALA A 176 -18.09 -7.16 1.38
CA ALA A 176 -18.49 -8.46 0.88
C ALA A 176 -17.31 -9.29 0.34
N ASP A 177 -16.20 -8.64 -0.07
CA ASP A 177 -14.95 -9.28 -0.52
C ASP A 177 -13.78 -8.87 0.38
N LEU A 178 -13.65 -9.56 1.52
CA LEU A 178 -12.58 -9.27 2.49
C LEU A 178 -11.17 -9.54 1.97
N HIS A 179 -11.03 -10.32 0.88
CA HIS A 179 -9.72 -10.48 0.25
C HIS A 179 -9.30 -9.20 -0.46
N LEU A 180 -10.15 -8.68 -1.34
CA LEU A 180 -9.90 -7.39 -2.00
C LEU A 180 -9.78 -6.25 -0.98
N MET A 181 -10.66 -6.23 0.03
CA MET A 181 -10.58 -5.25 1.13
C MET A 181 -9.21 -5.28 1.83
N GLY A 182 -8.65 -6.49 2.06
CA GLY A 182 -7.33 -6.65 2.67
C GLY A 182 -6.21 -6.06 1.80
N LEU A 183 -6.23 -6.30 0.48
CA LEU A 183 -5.25 -5.75 -0.46
C LEU A 183 -5.34 -4.20 -0.54
N LEU A 184 -6.54 -3.66 -0.56
CA LEU A 184 -6.75 -2.20 -0.58
C LEU A 184 -6.39 -1.55 0.77
N PHE A 185 -6.62 -2.25 1.88
CA PHE A 185 -6.18 -1.82 3.20
C PHE A 185 -4.65 -1.79 3.29
N GLU A 186 -3.96 -2.82 2.77
CA GLU A 186 -2.51 -2.82 2.66
C GLU A 186 -2.02 -1.62 1.83
N SER A 187 -2.64 -1.36 0.69
CA SER A 187 -2.30 -0.21 -0.16
C SER A 187 -2.51 1.12 0.55
N LEU A 188 -3.58 1.27 1.36
CA LEU A 188 -3.82 2.44 2.19
C LEU A 188 -2.70 2.65 3.22
N VAL A 189 -2.33 1.58 3.94
CA VAL A 189 -1.27 1.63 4.95
C VAL A 189 0.08 1.94 4.31
N VAL A 190 0.41 1.32 3.18
CA VAL A 190 1.65 1.57 2.43
C VAL A 190 1.74 3.03 1.98
N ARG A 191 0.64 3.61 1.47
CA ARG A 191 0.56 5.05 1.13
C ARG A 191 0.90 5.92 2.35
N ASP A 192 0.26 5.66 3.49
CA ASP A 192 0.46 6.46 4.70
C ASP A 192 1.88 6.29 5.27
N LEU A 193 2.37 5.05 5.34
CA LEU A 193 3.74 4.77 5.78
C LEU A 193 4.79 5.46 4.90
N ARG A 194 4.56 5.58 3.59
CA ARG A 194 5.46 6.29 2.67
C ARG A 194 5.57 7.77 3.05
N VAL A 195 4.44 8.43 3.27
CA VAL A 195 4.40 9.85 3.67
C VAL A 195 5.10 10.06 5.02
N TYR A 196 4.82 9.20 5.99
CA TYR A 196 5.43 9.30 7.31
C TYR A 196 6.93 8.96 7.31
N ALA A 197 7.36 8.00 6.47
CA ALA A 197 8.78 7.66 6.32
C ALA A 197 9.55 8.83 5.66
N ASP A 198 8.99 9.46 4.63
CA ASP A 198 9.59 10.59 3.95
C ASP A 198 9.80 11.78 4.89
N ALA A 199 8.88 12.02 5.83
CA ALA A 199 8.99 13.08 6.84
C ALA A 199 10.24 12.96 7.73
N VAL A 200 10.81 11.77 7.87
CA VAL A 200 12.06 11.50 8.61
C VAL A 200 13.25 11.19 7.69
N GLY A 201 13.11 11.45 6.38
CA GLY A 201 14.13 11.16 5.37
C GLY A 201 14.31 9.66 5.10
N GLY A 202 13.37 8.82 5.52
CA GLY A 202 13.33 7.39 5.27
C GLY A 202 12.84 7.05 3.86
N ARG A 203 13.03 5.82 3.44
CA ARG A 203 12.57 5.30 2.13
C ARG A 203 11.79 4.02 2.33
N LEU A 204 10.66 3.88 1.64
CA LEU A 204 9.79 2.71 1.72
C LEU A 204 10.15 1.67 0.66
N PHE A 205 10.15 0.41 1.08
CA PHE A 205 10.40 -0.79 0.28
C PHE A 205 9.46 -1.91 0.73
N HIS A 206 9.45 -3.03 -0.01
CA HIS A 206 8.92 -4.31 0.46
C HIS A 206 10.06 -5.34 0.59
N TYR A 207 9.82 -6.40 1.34
CA TYR A 207 10.77 -7.52 1.39
C TYR A 207 10.09 -8.81 0.96
N ARG A 208 10.74 -9.56 0.07
CA ARG A 208 10.34 -10.92 -0.28
C ARG A 208 11.55 -11.71 -0.73
N ASP A 209 11.82 -12.83 -0.04
CA ASP A 209 12.92 -13.70 -0.42
C ASP A 209 12.47 -14.92 -1.25
N ALA A 210 13.45 -15.72 -1.70
CA ALA A 210 13.20 -16.91 -2.51
C ALA A 210 12.50 -18.05 -1.72
N LEU A 211 12.52 -18.00 -0.39
CA LEU A 211 11.90 -18.98 0.50
C LEU A 211 10.48 -18.58 0.93
N GLY A 212 9.97 -17.46 0.43
CA GLY A 212 8.61 -16.97 0.70
C GLY A 212 8.47 -16.20 2.01
N LEU A 213 9.59 -15.81 2.64
CA LEU A 213 9.54 -14.86 3.75
C LEU A 213 9.33 -13.46 3.19
N GLU A 214 8.33 -12.74 3.73
CA GLU A 214 7.96 -11.43 3.24
C GLU A 214 7.68 -10.44 4.36
N ALA A 215 7.74 -9.16 4.05
CA ALA A 215 7.20 -8.07 4.84
C ALA A 215 6.55 -7.07 3.87
N ASP A 216 5.34 -6.65 4.21
CA ASP A 216 4.51 -5.78 3.35
C ASP A 216 5.18 -4.42 3.16
N ALA A 217 5.82 -3.89 4.20
CA ALA A 217 6.62 -2.68 4.11
C ALA A 217 7.91 -2.77 4.92
N VAL A 218 8.98 -2.17 4.38
CA VAL A 218 10.25 -1.94 5.07
C VAL A 218 10.61 -0.47 4.89
N VAL A 219 10.83 0.23 6.00
CA VAL A 219 11.35 1.60 6.00
C VAL A 219 12.83 1.56 6.26
N GLU A 220 13.63 2.02 5.30
CA GLU A 220 15.07 2.23 5.47
C GLU A 220 15.33 3.68 5.85
N LEU A 221 16.05 3.88 6.94
CA LEU A 221 16.38 5.20 7.49
C LEU A 221 17.75 5.69 7.02
N PRO A 222 17.99 7.01 7.03
CA PRO A 222 19.33 7.56 6.88
C PRO A 222 20.29 6.90 7.88
N GLY A 223 21.49 6.52 7.42
CA GLY A 223 22.47 5.82 8.27
C GLY A 223 22.27 4.30 8.40
N GLY A 224 21.34 3.72 7.63
CA GLY A 224 21.19 2.26 7.50
C GLY A 224 20.40 1.58 8.63
N GLY A 225 19.67 2.32 9.46
CA GLY A 225 18.61 1.78 10.31
C GLY A 225 17.43 1.31 9.46
N TRP A 226 16.66 0.34 9.95
CA TRP A 226 15.48 -0.12 9.23
C TRP A 226 14.38 -0.61 10.19
N ALA A 227 13.14 -0.51 9.73
CA ALA A 227 11.98 -1.08 10.40
C ALA A 227 11.15 -1.89 9.40
N ALA A 228 10.44 -2.91 9.88
CA ALA A 228 9.57 -3.72 9.02
C ALA A 228 8.16 -3.81 9.56
N PHE A 229 7.21 -3.87 8.64
CA PHE A 229 5.79 -3.82 8.91
C PHE A 229 5.06 -4.95 8.17
N GLU A 230 4.15 -5.61 8.88
CA GLU A 230 3.11 -6.47 8.32
C GLU A 230 1.76 -5.76 8.46
N VAL A 231 0.93 -5.84 7.46
CA VAL A 231 -0.40 -5.21 7.43
C VAL A 231 -1.47 -6.29 7.45
N LYS A 232 -2.37 -6.22 8.40
CA LYS A 232 -3.44 -7.22 8.57
C LYS A 232 -4.77 -6.54 8.84
N LEU A 233 -5.77 -6.81 8.01
CA LEU A 233 -7.12 -6.31 8.21
C LEU A 233 -7.71 -6.82 9.55
N GLY A 234 -7.40 -8.06 9.90
CA GLY A 234 -7.82 -8.65 11.18
C GLY A 234 -6.87 -8.29 12.33
N SER A 235 -7.44 -8.14 13.54
CA SER A 235 -6.73 -7.84 14.78
C SER A 235 -6.81 -8.96 15.83
N SER A 236 -7.30 -10.15 15.45
CA SER A 236 -7.35 -11.28 16.39
C SER A 236 -5.94 -11.74 16.81
N PRO A 237 -5.78 -12.26 18.05
CA PRO A 237 -4.46 -12.72 18.51
C PRO A 237 -3.78 -13.68 17.53
N ALA A 238 -4.52 -14.65 16.97
CA ALA A 238 -3.96 -15.62 16.04
C ALA A 238 -3.42 -14.99 14.75
N VAL A 239 -4.05 -13.94 14.24
CA VAL A 239 -3.59 -13.19 13.06
C VAL A 239 -2.33 -12.40 13.40
N VAL A 240 -2.36 -11.66 14.51
CA VAL A 240 -1.24 -10.84 14.96
C VAL A 240 -0.02 -11.68 15.34
N ASP A 241 -0.22 -12.81 16.04
CA ASP A 241 0.87 -13.72 16.42
C ASP A 241 1.60 -14.28 15.19
N ARG A 242 0.87 -14.66 14.15
CA ARG A 242 1.45 -15.16 12.91
C ARG A 242 2.26 -14.07 12.19
N ALA A 243 1.72 -12.86 12.10
CA ALA A 243 2.40 -11.71 11.48
C ALA A 243 3.66 -11.33 12.28
N ALA A 244 3.57 -11.27 13.60
CA ALA A 244 4.70 -10.97 14.48
C ALA A 244 5.80 -12.03 14.35
N ALA A 245 5.44 -13.32 14.35
CA ALA A 245 6.41 -14.41 14.15
C ALA A 245 7.11 -14.31 12.79
N ASN A 246 6.42 -13.83 11.75
CA ASN A 246 7.00 -13.58 10.43
C ASN A 246 8.05 -12.47 10.49
N LEU A 247 7.73 -11.35 11.13
CA LEU A 247 8.66 -10.23 11.32
C LEU A 247 9.88 -10.62 12.17
N VAL A 248 9.70 -11.43 13.22
CA VAL A 248 10.80 -11.97 14.02
C VAL A 248 11.72 -12.84 13.15
N ARG A 249 11.17 -13.72 12.31
CA ARG A 249 11.96 -14.52 11.37
C ARG A 249 12.73 -13.65 10.38
N LEU A 250 12.12 -12.54 9.92
CA LEU A 250 12.79 -11.58 9.06
C LEU A 250 13.98 -10.94 9.76
N ARG A 251 13.81 -10.47 11.01
CA ARG A 251 14.92 -9.93 11.83
C ARG A 251 16.08 -10.92 11.92
N ASP A 252 15.77 -12.17 12.20
CA ASP A 252 16.79 -13.22 12.41
C ASP A 252 17.46 -13.64 11.08
N ARG A 253 16.79 -13.38 9.94
CA ARG A 253 17.30 -13.67 8.60
C ARG A 253 18.19 -12.57 8.05
N VAL A 254 17.91 -11.32 8.36
CA VAL A 254 18.66 -10.17 7.85
C VAL A 254 19.97 -10.01 8.61
N ALA A 255 21.08 -10.27 7.91
CA ALA A 255 22.41 -10.06 8.50
C ALA A 255 22.72 -8.56 8.65
N GLY A 256 23.41 -8.20 9.74
CA GLY A 256 23.87 -6.83 9.97
C GLY A 256 23.14 -6.15 11.12
N ARG A 257 22.77 -4.87 10.94
CA ARG A 257 22.12 -4.09 12.00
C ARG A 257 20.71 -4.64 12.27
N PRO A 258 20.32 -4.84 13.54
CA PRO A 258 18.96 -5.23 13.88
C PRO A 258 17.97 -4.12 13.47
N PRO A 259 16.68 -4.45 13.25
CA PRO A 259 15.65 -3.45 13.01
C PRO A 259 15.48 -2.54 14.22
N VAL A 260 15.19 -1.27 13.98
CA VAL A 260 14.83 -0.31 15.04
C VAL A 260 13.42 -0.57 15.56
N ALA A 261 12.54 -1.09 14.70
CA ALA A 261 11.20 -1.51 15.07
C ALA A 261 10.69 -2.64 14.16
N LEU A 262 9.83 -3.48 14.70
CA LEU A 262 8.97 -4.43 13.99
C LEU A 262 7.53 -4.15 14.41
N ALA A 263 6.61 -3.98 13.46
CA ALA A 263 5.24 -3.67 13.79
C ALA A 263 4.22 -4.40 12.89
N VAL A 264 3.14 -4.86 13.50
CA VAL A 264 1.93 -5.31 12.80
C VAL A 264 0.93 -4.16 12.80
N ILE A 265 0.62 -3.63 11.63
CA ILE A 265 -0.42 -2.62 11.46
C ILE A 265 -1.75 -3.33 11.26
N THR A 266 -2.72 -3.05 12.14
CA THR A 266 -4.05 -3.67 12.11
C THR A 266 -5.13 -2.64 11.76
N ALA A 267 -6.28 -3.12 11.28
CA ALA A 267 -7.41 -2.22 11.03
C ALA A 267 -7.96 -1.62 12.33
N THR A 268 -8.06 -2.43 13.39
CA THR A 268 -8.67 -2.06 14.68
C THR A 268 -7.83 -2.56 15.84
N GLY A 269 -8.18 -2.18 17.06
CA GLY A 269 -7.60 -2.68 18.29
C GLY A 269 -6.72 -1.65 19.00
N TRP A 270 -5.94 -2.10 19.97
CA TRP A 270 -5.08 -1.25 20.80
C TRP A 270 -3.66 -1.20 20.25
N ALA A 271 -3.01 -0.05 20.36
CA ALA A 271 -1.57 0.01 20.16
C ALA A 271 -0.87 -0.50 21.44
N LEU A 272 0.03 -1.48 21.25
CA LEU A 272 0.77 -2.08 22.36
C LEU A 272 2.11 -2.64 21.89
N THR A 273 3.03 -2.78 22.83
CA THR A 273 4.27 -3.53 22.64
C THR A 273 4.08 -4.95 23.17
N ARG A 274 4.24 -5.93 22.32
CA ARG A 274 4.11 -7.36 22.62
C ARG A 274 5.31 -7.88 23.41
N PRO A 275 5.19 -9.05 24.11
CA PRO A 275 6.32 -9.65 24.83
C PRO A 275 7.53 -10.01 23.95
N ASP A 276 7.31 -10.30 22.64
CA ASP A 276 8.35 -10.57 21.66
C ASP A 276 9.03 -9.29 21.12
N GLY A 277 8.60 -8.11 21.60
CA GLY A 277 9.11 -6.80 21.19
C GLY A 277 8.48 -6.25 19.91
N VAL A 278 7.63 -7.01 19.23
CA VAL A 278 6.88 -6.53 18.05
C VAL A 278 5.76 -5.60 18.53
N LEU A 279 5.57 -4.49 17.82
CA LEU A 279 4.49 -3.57 18.08
C LEU A 279 3.22 -4.06 17.37
N GLN A 280 2.07 -3.90 17.99
CA GLN A 280 0.76 -3.94 17.34
C GLN A 280 0.23 -2.52 17.33
N ILE A 281 -0.18 -2.01 16.16
CA ILE A 281 -0.63 -0.62 16.02
C ILE A 281 -1.85 -0.59 15.10
N PRO A 282 -3.02 -0.14 15.57
CA PRO A 282 -4.17 0.09 14.69
C PRO A 282 -3.88 1.30 13.79
N VAL A 283 -4.25 1.20 12.50
CA VAL A 283 -3.96 2.26 11.51
C VAL A 283 -4.52 3.62 11.91
N GLY A 284 -5.70 3.66 12.53
CA GLY A 284 -6.32 4.89 13.04
C GLY A 284 -5.61 5.52 14.26
N ALA A 285 -4.51 4.93 14.74
CA ALA A 285 -3.70 5.54 15.79
C ALA A 285 -2.42 6.20 15.25
N VAL A 286 -2.03 5.94 13.99
CA VAL A 286 -0.73 6.33 13.41
C VAL A 286 -0.77 7.76 12.85
N ALA A 287 0.30 8.53 13.11
CA ALA A 287 0.62 9.78 12.43
C ALA A 287 2.14 9.86 12.15
N ALA A 288 2.59 10.97 11.53
CA ALA A 288 3.99 11.24 11.24
C ALA A 288 4.88 11.26 12.49
#